data_81ff73198147e8c9a99e636e4aa96abe
#
_entry.id   81ff73198147e8c9a99e636e4aa96abe
#
_cell.length_a   1.000
_cell.length_b   1.000
_cell.length_c   1.000
_cell.angle_alpha   90.00
_cell.angle_beta   90.00
_cell.angle_gamma   90.00
#
_symmetry.space_group_name_H-M   'P 1'
#
loop_
_entity.id
_entity.type
_entity.pdbx_description
1 polymer ?
#
loop_
_entity_poly.entity_id
_entity_poly.type
_entity_poly.pdbx_seq_one_letter_code
_entity_poly.pdbx_strand_id
1 'polypeptide(L)'
;IYVIGGWSSAKDDAVGNVQIYDTEKDTWMQATPIPGTPVFGHAGAIIGNTIVYVDGAYKNRSGIGPKYLASSECWVGDLPNSRKGDITKIEWTKLRPHPGNARYRIAAGAGPMEKKTGRIYFSGGSDTPYNYDGIGYDSKPAEPSPVTFAYNDHTSDWETISEDTPEPTMDHRGLLVTRTGLITVGGMEKGQQVTAKVTVVKRDRRK
;
A
#
# COMPACT_ATOMS: atom_id res chain seq x y z
N ILE A 1 -11.75 7.53 -9.21
CA ILE A 1 -11.07 7.03 -8.00
C ILE A 1 -11.27 5.52 -7.92
N TYR A 2 -10.20 4.75 -7.71
CA TYR A 2 -10.27 3.31 -7.46
C TYR A 2 -10.20 3.03 -5.96
N VAL A 3 -11.12 2.22 -5.44
CA VAL A 3 -11.15 1.73 -4.06
C VAL A 3 -10.96 0.22 -4.13
N ILE A 4 -9.85 -0.25 -3.57
CA ILE A 4 -9.39 -1.64 -3.73
C ILE A 4 -9.45 -2.34 -2.37
N GLY A 5 -10.21 -3.42 -2.29
CA GLY A 5 -10.27 -4.28 -1.11
C GLY A 5 -10.65 -3.56 0.19
N GLY A 6 -10.09 -4.01 1.29
CA GLY A 6 -10.30 -3.45 2.61
C GLY A 6 -11.23 -4.26 3.48
N TRP A 7 -11.59 -3.71 4.65
CA TRP A 7 -12.45 -4.37 5.62
C TRP A 7 -13.93 -4.13 5.35
N SER A 8 -14.73 -5.17 5.42
CA SER A 8 -16.20 -5.08 5.35
C SER A 8 -16.83 -5.44 6.70
N SER A 9 -17.44 -4.46 7.34
CA SER A 9 -18.16 -4.69 8.60
C SER A 9 -19.33 -5.63 8.44
N ALA A 10 -19.99 -5.62 7.27
CA ALA A 10 -21.11 -6.52 6.99
C ALA A 10 -20.69 -8.00 6.87
N LYS A 11 -19.43 -8.25 6.49
CA LYS A 11 -18.87 -9.61 6.39
C LYS A 11 -17.99 -10.00 7.57
N ASP A 12 -17.64 -9.03 8.43
CA ASP A 12 -16.63 -9.17 9.48
C ASP A 12 -15.31 -9.75 8.93
N ASP A 13 -14.92 -9.30 7.73
CA ASP A 13 -13.74 -9.81 7.03
C ASP A 13 -13.24 -8.84 5.96
N ALA A 14 -12.01 -9.09 5.47
CA ALA A 14 -11.48 -8.42 4.29
C ALA A 14 -12.23 -8.86 3.02
N VAL A 15 -12.36 -7.95 2.07
CA VAL A 15 -13.00 -8.20 0.77
C VAL A 15 -12.05 -7.90 -0.38
N GLY A 16 -12.21 -8.64 -1.48
CA GLY A 16 -11.42 -8.44 -2.70
C GLY A 16 -12.10 -7.56 -3.75
N ASN A 17 -13.18 -6.88 -3.40
CA ASN A 17 -13.90 -6.01 -4.32
C ASN A 17 -13.02 -4.83 -4.78
N VAL A 18 -13.14 -4.45 -6.05
CA VAL A 18 -12.60 -3.20 -6.57
C VAL A 18 -13.75 -2.36 -7.06
N GLN A 19 -13.83 -1.14 -6.58
CA GLN A 19 -14.89 -0.18 -6.92
C GLN A 19 -14.28 1.05 -7.55
N ILE A 20 -14.98 1.64 -8.51
CA ILE A 20 -14.61 2.88 -9.15
C ILE A 20 -15.67 3.92 -8.81
N TYR A 21 -15.22 5.04 -8.25
CA TYR A 21 -16.04 6.22 -8.10
C TYR A 21 -15.76 7.20 -9.25
N ASP A 22 -16.76 7.44 -10.09
CA ASP A 22 -16.75 8.46 -11.13
C ASP A 22 -17.12 9.80 -10.49
N THR A 23 -16.13 10.67 -10.36
CA THR A 23 -16.28 11.98 -9.69
C THR A 23 -17.06 13.00 -10.53
N GLU A 24 -17.22 12.78 -11.83
CA GLU A 24 -17.98 13.67 -12.72
C GLU A 24 -19.47 13.32 -12.70
N LYS A 25 -19.79 12.02 -12.64
CA LYS A 25 -21.16 11.52 -12.66
C LYS A 25 -21.74 11.24 -11.28
N ASP A 26 -20.91 11.31 -10.24
CA ASP A 26 -21.26 10.94 -8.86
C ASP A 26 -21.85 9.51 -8.79
N THR A 27 -21.19 8.58 -9.44
CA THR A 27 -21.66 7.18 -9.53
C THR A 27 -20.56 6.19 -9.19
N TRP A 28 -20.97 5.03 -8.69
CA TRP A 28 -20.11 3.91 -8.38
C TRP A 28 -20.26 2.77 -9.39
N MET A 29 -19.15 2.16 -9.74
CA MET A 29 -19.08 0.97 -10.61
C MET A 29 -18.26 -0.13 -9.94
N GLN A 30 -18.58 -1.39 -10.24
CA GLN A 30 -17.73 -2.51 -9.85
C GLN A 30 -16.69 -2.75 -10.95
N ALA A 31 -15.44 -2.99 -10.53
CA ALA A 31 -14.36 -3.39 -11.43
C ALA A 31 -13.92 -4.83 -11.15
N THR A 32 -13.00 -5.33 -11.97
CA THR A 32 -12.39 -6.66 -11.79
C THR A 32 -11.80 -6.76 -10.37
N PRO A 33 -12.28 -7.70 -9.52
CA PRO A 33 -11.79 -7.84 -8.16
C PRO A 33 -10.32 -8.26 -8.12
N ILE A 34 -9.66 -8.07 -6.97
CA ILE A 34 -8.32 -8.58 -6.75
C ILE A 34 -8.32 -10.11 -6.79
N PRO A 35 -7.35 -10.75 -7.47
CA PRO A 35 -7.33 -12.21 -7.60
C PRO A 35 -6.72 -12.94 -6.40
N GLY A 36 -5.99 -12.21 -5.55
CA GLY A 36 -5.28 -12.77 -4.40
C GLY A 36 -6.13 -12.87 -3.13
N THR A 37 -5.47 -13.11 -2.02
CA THR A 37 -6.07 -13.12 -0.70
C THR A 37 -6.65 -11.74 -0.38
N PRO A 38 -7.95 -11.63 -0.04
CA PRO A 38 -8.51 -10.37 0.41
C PRO A 38 -7.80 -9.86 1.67
N VAL A 39 -7.39 -8.60 1.65
CA VAL A 39 -6.60 -7.97 2.72
C VAL A 39 -7.19 -6.62 3.13
N PHE A 40 -6.83 -6.17 4.33
CA PHE A 40 -7.08 -4.82 4.82
C PHE A 40 -5.79 -4.21 5.35
N GLY A 41 -5.71 -2.88 5.40
CA GLY A 41 -4.49 -2.18 5.79
C GLY A 41 -3.31 -2.38 4.83
N HIS A 42 -3.59 -2.82 3.60
CA HIS A 42 -2.69 -2.81 2.46
C HIS A 42 -2.49 -1.38 1.95
N ALA A 43 -1.53 -1.20 1.07
CA ALA A 43 -1.31 0.09 0.42
C ALA A 43 -1.12 -0.07 -1.08
N GLY A 44 -1.41 0.99 -1.80
CA GLY A 44 -1.23 1.03 -3.25
C GLY A 44 -1.33 2.43 -3.80
N ALA A 45 -0.95 2.56 -5.06
CA ALA A 45 -1.12 3.78 -5.82
C ALA A 45 -1.29 3.48 -7.31
N ILE A 46 -1.66 4.49 -8.05
CA ILE A 46 -1.82 4.42 -9.50
C ILE A 46 -0.83 5.37 -10.16
N ILE A 47 -0.19 4.92 -11.22
CA ILE A 47 0.66 5.73 -12.08
C ILE A 47 0.35 5.44 -13.55
N GLY A 48 -0.02 6.46 -14.32
CA GLY A 48 -0.52 6.22 -15.68
C GLY A 48 -1.73 5.28 -15.67
N ASN A 49 -1.60 4.15 -16.32
CA ASN A 49 -2.61 3.09 -16.38
C ASN A 49 -2.26 1.88 -15.50
N THR A 50 -1.26 2.00 -14.65
CA THR A 50 -0.77 0.91 -13.80
C THR A 50 -1.17 1.14 -12.34
N ILE A 51 -1.89 0.20 -11.74
CA ILE A 51 -2.15 0.13 -10.31
C ILE A 51 -1.16 -0.86 -9.72
N VAL A 52 -0.54 -0.50 -8.59
CA VAL A 52 0.22 -1.48 -7.78
C VAL A 52 -0.32 -1.44 -6.36
N TYR A 53 -0.62 -2.61 -5.80
CA TYR A 53 -0.91 -2.73 -4.37
C TYR A 53 -0.10 -3.86 -3.75
N VAL A 54 0.17 -3.72 -2.46
CA VAL A 54 1.05 -4.64 -1.72
C VAL A 54 0.49 -4.93 -0.34
N ASP A 55 0.77 -6.12 0.17
CA ASP A 55 0.73 -6.45 1.58
C ASP A 55 -0.67 -6.41 2.22
N GLY A 56 -0.72 -5.87 3.44
CA GLY A 56 -1.92 -5.84 4.27
C GLY A 56 -2.03 -7.05 5.19
N ALA A 57 -3.19 -7.21 5.79
CA ALA A 57 -3.48 -8.30 6.70
C ALA A 57 -4.74 -9.06 6.29
N TYR A 58 -4.78 -10.34 6.59
CA TYR A 58 -5.93 -11.22 6.38
C TYR A 58 -6.25 -12.02 7.64
N LYS A 59 -7.50 -12.47 7.74
CA LYS A 59 -7.97 -13.25 8.89
C LYS A 59 -7.33 -14.64 8.90
N ASN A 60 -6.66 -14.98 10.00
CA ASN A 60 -6.11 -16.31 10.20
C ASN A 60 -7.23 -17.31 10.50
N ARG A 61 -7.46 -18.24 9.58
CA ARG A 61 -8.52 -19.24 9.68
C ARG A 61 -8.02 -20.59 10.22
N SER A 62 -6.71 -20.69 10.54
CA SER A 62 -6.13 -21.93 11.07
C SER A 62 -6.51 -22.22 12.52
N GLY A 63 -6.95 -21.20 13.26
CA GLY A 63 -7.24 -21.29 14.71
C GLY A 63 -5.97 -21.34 15.58
N ILE A 64 -4.78 -21.27 14.98
CA ILE A 64 -3.49 -21.30 15.70
C ILE A 64 -2.75 -20.00 15.42
N GLY A 65 -2.23 -19.35 16.48
CA GLY A 65 -1.49 -18.10 16.37
C GLY A 65 -2.37 -16.84 16.34
N PRO A 66 -1.83 -15.71 15.84
CA PRO A 66 -2.52 -14.43 15.84
C PRO A 66 -3.82 -14.44 15.03
N LYS A 67 -4.79 -13.62 15.43
CA LYS A 67 -6.08 -13.47 14.73
C LYS A 67 -5.91 -13.02 13.27
N TYR A 68 -4.92 -12.19 13.00
CA TYR A 68 -4.60 -11.69 11.67
C TYR A 68 -3.13 -11.90 11.36
N LEU A 69 -2.85 -12.24 10.10
CA LEU A 69 -1.49 -12.46 9.56
C LEU A 69 -1.20 -11.43 8.47
N ALA A 70 0.05 -11.02 8.36
CA ALA A 70 0.50 -10.17 7.27
C ALA A 70 0.53 -10.97 5.95
N SER A 71 0.07 -10.36 4.88
CA SER A 71 0.19 -10.87 3.50
C SER A 71 1.41 -10.25 2.85
N SER A 72 2.21 -11.05 2.15
CA SER A 72 3.32 -10.60 1.30
C SER A 72 2.95 -10.56 -0.18
N GLU A 73 1.67 -10.63 -0.51
CA GLU A 73 1.24 -10.58 -1.90
C GLU A 73 1.37 -9.17 -2.47
N CYS A 74 1.96 -9.12 -3.67
CA CYS A 74 2.11 -7.89 -4.46
C CYS A 74 1.44 -8.12 -5.82
N TRP A 75 0.67 -7.15 -6.26
CA TRP A 75 -0.08 -7.24 -7.50
C TRP A 75 0.05 -5.97 -8.33
N VAL A 76 0.19 -6.13 -9.64
CA VAL A 76 0.04 -5.06 -10.61
C VAL A 76 -1.26 -5.27 -11.39
N GLY A 77 -2.01 -4.20 -11.56
CA GLY A 77 -3.23 -4.17 -12.36
C GLY A 77 -3.08 -3.20 -13.51
N ASP A 78 -3.18 -3.71 -14.73
CA ASP A 78 -3.17 -2.91 -15.94
C ASP A 78 -4.59 -2.43 -16.26
N LEU A 79 -4.74 -1.12 -16.37
CA LEU A 79 -5.98 -0.46 -16.73
C LEU A 79 -6.06 -0.27 -18.24
N PRO A 80 -7.21 -0.52 -18.87
CA PRO A 80 -7.39 -0.25 -20.28
C PRO A 80 -7.27 1.25 -20.57
N ASN A 81 -6.83 1.59 -21.76
CA ASN A 81 -6.79 2.98 -22.19
C ASN A 81 -8.22 3.54 -22.21
N SER A 82 -8.51 4.49 -21.31
CA SER A 82 -9.84 5.07 -21.07
C SER A 82 -10.55 5.64 -22.29
N ARG A 83 -9.82 5.95 -23.36
CA ARG A 83 -10.41 6.46 -24.62
C ARG A 83 -11.06 5.37 -25.46
N LYS A 84 -10.81 4.08 -25.24
CA LYS A 84 -11.29 2.96 -26.06
C LYS A 84 -11.66 1.70 -25.29
N GLY A 85 -11.43 1.64 -23.99
CA GLY A 85 -11.62 0.44 -23.18
C GLY A 85 -12.59 0.61 -22.02
N ASP A 86 -13.08 -0.51 -21.54
CA ASP A 86 -13.94 -0.61 -20.36
C ASP A 86 -13.08 -0.41 -19.10
N ILE A 87 -13.16 0.75 -18.46
CA ILE A 87 -12.37 1.11 -17.25
C ILE A 87 -12.64 0.19 -16.06
N THR A 88 -13.67 -0.64 -16.12
CA THR A 88 -13.96 -1.65 -15.09
C THR A 88 -13.12 -2.93 -15.24
N LYS A 89 -12.50 -3.12 -16.39
CA LYS A 89 -11.61 -4.26 -16.66
C LYS A 89 -10.20 -3.95 -16.16
N ILE A 90 -9.71 -4.76 -15.25
CA ILE A 90 -8.33 -4.69 -14.74
C ILE A 90 -7.69 -6.04 -14.99
N GLU A 91 -6.55 -6.05 -15.67
CA GLU A 91 -5.74 -7.24 -15.87
C GLU A 91 -4.72 -7.35 -14.74
N TRP A 92 -4.96 -8.28 -13.81
CA TRP A 92 -4.12 -8.45 -12.63
C TRP A 92 -3.00 -9.46 -12.88
N THR A 93 -1.77 -9.07 -12.57
CA THR A 93 -0.59 -9.94 -12.58
C THR A 93 0.06 -9.95 -11.21
N LYS A 94 0.38 -11.14 -10.70
CA LYS A 94 1.10 -11.29 -9.44
C LYS A 94 2.56 -10.90 -9.63
N LEU A 95 3.05 -10.01 -8.78
CA LEU A 95 4.45 -9.63 -8.72
C LEU A 95 5.22 -10.55 -7.76
N ARG A 96 6.54 -10.62 -7.91
CA ARG A 96 7.40 -11.14 -6.85
C ARG A 96 7.25 -10.26 -5.60
N PRO A 97 7.50 -10.80 -4.40
CA PRO A 97 7.48 -9.97 -3.19
C PRO A 97 8.45 -8.79 -3.30
N HIS A 98 8.07 -7.67 -2.71
CA HIS A 98 8.93 -6.50 -2.58
C HIS A 98 10.11 -6.76 -1.60
N PRO A 99 11.14 -5.91 -1.56
CA PRO A 99 12.22 -6.00 -0.59
C PRO A 99 11.73 -5.90 0.86
N GLY A 100 12.24 -6.76 1.72
CA GLY A 100 11.91 -6.81 3.15
C GLY A 100 10.65 -7.64 3.47
N ASN A 101 10.18 -7.52 4.71
CA ASN A 101 9.01 -8.26 5.20
C ASN A 101 7.71 -7.63 4.71
N ALA A 102 6.64 -8.41 4.70
CA ALA A 102 5.28 -7.90 4.51
C ALA A 102 4.93 -6.79 5.51
N ARG A 103 4.10 -5.85 5.11
CA ARG A 103 3.75 -4.68 5.93
C ARG A 103 2.25 -4.55 6.11
N TYR A 104 1.90 -4.02 7.25
CA TYR A 104 0.55 -3.58 7.58
C TYR A 104 0.55 -2.06 7.77
N ARG A 105 -0.43 -1.36 7.16
CA ARG A 105 -0.58 0.10 7.21
C ARG A 105 0.69 0.87 6.80
N ILE A 106 1.31 0.41 5.71
CA ILE A 106 2.40 1.09 5.02
C ILE A 106 1.87 2.31 4.24
N ALA A 107 2.66 3.36 4.15
CA ALA A 107 2.35 4.52 3.30
C ALA A 107 2.69 4.21 1.83
N ALA A 108 1.80 4.56 0.91
CA ALA A 108 2.07 4.45 -0.53
C ALA A 108 1.70 5.73 -1.28
N GLY A 109 2.46 6.03 -2.33
CA GLY A 109 2.19 7.17 -3.20
C GLY A 109 2.93 7.08 -4.53
N ALA A 110 2.29 7.61 -5.60
CA ALA A 110 2.89 7.68 -6.91
C ALA A 110 3.76 8.94 -7.05
N GLY A 111 4.93 8.78 -7.63
CA GLY A 111 5.83 9.88 -7.98
C GLY A 111 5.43 10.60 -9.26
N PRO A 112 6.02 11.76 -9.51
CA PRO A 112 5.81 12.43 -10.79
C PRO A 112 6.30 11.54 -11.94
N MET A 113 5.48 11.46 -12.99
CA MET A 113 5.88 10.77 -14.22
C MET A 113 6.95 11.60 -14.94
N GLU A 114 8.08 10.97 -15.25
CA GLU A 114 9.10 11.53 -16.11
C GLU A 114 9.12 10.74 -17.43
N LYS A 115 8.90 11.42 -18.56
CA LYS A 115 8.88 10.78 -19.91
C LYS A 115 7.97 9.54 -20.01
N LYS A 116 6.80 9.58 -19.37
CA LYS A 116 5.79 8.50 -19.32
C LYS A 116 6.13 7.32 -18.40
N THR A 117 7.18 7.38 -17.63
CA THR A 117 7.55 6.39 -16.62
C THR A 117 7.54 7.01 -15.24
N GLY A 118 7.34 6.20 -14.24
CA GLY A 118 7.32 6.69 -12.87
C GLY A 118 7.55 5.59 -11.85
N ARG A 119 7.49 5.98 -10.59
CA ARG A 119 7.64 5.06 -9.47
C ARG A 119 6.48 5.20 -8.50
N ILE A 120 6.06 4.08 -7.95
CA ILE A 120 5.19 4.04 -6.79
C ILE A 120 6.06 3.71 -5.59
N TYR A 121 6.06 4.60 -4.61
CA TYR A 121 6.88 4.50 -3.41
C TYR A 121 6.07 3.95 -2.25
N PHE A 122 6.76 3.19 -1.38
CA PHE A 122 6.21 2.59 -0.18
C PHE A 122 7.17 2.83 0.98
N SER A 123 6.66 3.27 2.14
CA SER A 123 7.50 3.64 3.29
C SER A 123 6.81 3.34 4.62
N GLY A 124 7.57 2.92 5.61
CA GLY A 124 7.07 2.66 6.96
C GLY A 124 6.17 1.42 7.06
N GLY A 125 5.09 1.54 7.84
CA GLY A 125 4.23 0.40 8.19
C GLY A 125 4.90 -0.53 9.20
N SER A 126 4.25 -1.63 9.55
CA SER A 126 4.79 -2.63 10.47
C SER A 126 4.65 -4.04 9.89
N ASP A 127 5.59 -4.94 10.16
CA ASP A 127 5.50 -6.35 9.79
C ASP A 127 4.55 -7.16 10.69
N THR A 128 4.07 -6.53 11.76
CA THR A 128 3.08 -7.10 12.67
C THR A 128 1.74 -6.39 12.49
N PRO A 129 0.65 -7.07 12.07
CA PRO A 129 -0.70 -6.51 12.12
C PRO A 129 -1.10 -6.19 13.56
N TYR A 130 -1.64 -4.99 13.81
CA TYR A 130 -1.88 -4.45 15.14
C TYR A 130 -3.24 -3.76 15.29
N ASN A 131 -3.68 -3.59 16.54
CA ASN A 131 -4.85 -2.83 16.96
C ASN A 131 -4.58 -1.31 16.96
N TYR A 132 -5.61 -0.53 17.27
CA TYR A 132 -5.54 0.94 17.31
C TYR A 132 -4.52 1.48 18.33
N ASP A 133 -4.16 0.69 19.34
CA ASP A 133 -3.16 1.01 20.38
C ASP A 133 -1.73 0.64 19.98
N GLY A 134 -1.52 0.11 18.78
CA GLY A 134 -0.22 -0.34 18.30
C GLY A 134 0.23 -1.69 18.82
N ILE A 135 -0.62 -2.39 19.60
CA ILE A 135 -0.32 -3.74 20.04
C ILE A 135 -0.76 -4.75 19.00
N GLY A 136 0.16 -5.61 18.60
CA GLY A 136 -0.09 -6.65 17.60
C GLY A 136 -1.13 -7.67 18.06
N TYR A 137 -1.75 -8.33 17.10
CA TYR A 137 -2.66 -9.43 17.37
C TYR A 137 -1.96 -10.68 17.92
N ASP A 138 -0.64 -10.65 17.99
CA ASP A 138 0.24 -11.60 18.71
C ASP A 138 0.57 -11.15 20.15
N SER A 139 -0.07 -10.07 20.62
CA SER A 139 0.11 -9.44 21.94
C SER A 139 1.49 -8.79 22.14
N LYS A 140 2.24 -8.53 21.07
CA LYS A 140 3.51 -7.80 21.12
C LYS A 140 3.35 -6.39 20.55
N PRO A 141 4.14 -5.41 21.05
CA PRO A 141 4.19 -4.11 20.44
C PRO A 141 4.59 -4.19 18.95
N ALA A 142 3.83 -3.55 18.07
CA ALA A 142 4.22 -3.39 16.69
C ALA A 142 5.23 -2.24 16.56
N GLU A 143 6.20 -2.41 15.67
CA GLU A 143 7.24 -1.40 15.46
C GLU A 143 7.25 -0.94 14.00
N PRO A 144 7.51 0.34 13.72
CA PRO A 144 7.59 0.84 12.37
C PRO A 144 8.85 0.34 11.65
N SER A 145 8.69 -0.03 10.38
CA SER A 145 9.79 -0.45 9.53
C SER A 145 10.58 0.76 8.97
N PRO A 146 11.92 0.74 9.02
CA PRO A 146 12.73 1.78 8.40
C PRO A 146 12.92 1.60 6.89
N VAL A 147 12.42 0.51 6.29
CA VAL A 147 12.63 0.22 4.88
C VAL A 147 11.68 1.04 4.01
N THR A 148 12.24 1.72 3.02
CA THR A 148 11.52 2.39 1.94
C THR A 148 11.91 1.74 0.61
N PHE A 149 10.92 1.37 -0.19
CA PHE A 149 11.11 0.76 -1.51
C PHE A 149 10.18 1.38 -2.55
N ALA A 150 10.40 1.07 -3.82
CA ALA A 150 9.55 1.52 -4.90
C ALA A 150 9.34 0.43 -5.94
N TYR A 151 8.18 0.47 -6.59
CA TYR A 151 7.94 -0.21 -7.85
C TYR A 151 8.28 0.75 -8.98
N ASN A 152 9.14 0.31 -9.91
CA ASN A 152 9.50 1.05 -11.10
C ASN A 152 8.66 0.56 -12.28
N ASP A 153 7.76 1.40 -12.76
CA ASP A 153 6.83 1.08 -13.85
C ASP A 153 7.54 0.81 -15.20
N HIS A 154 8.75 1.35 -15.38
CA HIS A 154 9.52 1.12 -16.62
C HIS A 154 10.18 -0.27 -16.65
N THR A 155 10.75 -0.69 -15.54
CA THR A 155 11.44 -2.00 -15.44
C THR A 155 10.52 -3.12 -14.99
N SER A 156 9.31 -2.77 -14.54
CA SER A 156 8.35 -3.68 -13.89
C SER A 156 8.94 -4.43 -12.72
N ASP A 157 9.77 -3.75 -11.94
CA ASP A 157 10.53 -4.37 -10.86
C ASP A 157 10.66 -3.47 -9.62
N TRP A 158 11.13 -4.07 -8.52
CA TRP A 158 11.31 -3.42 -7.23
C TRP A 158 12.70 -2.79 -7.09
N GLU A 159 12.74 -1.63 -6.46
CA GLU A 159 13.95 -0.90 -6.09
C GLU A 159 13.95 -0.63 -4.59
N THR A 160 15.04 -0.94 -3.88
CA THR A 160 15.25 -0.46 -2.52
C THR A 160 15.70 0.99 -2.58
N ILE A 161 14.96 1.87 -1.92
CA ILE A 161 15.26 3.30 -1.84
C ILE A 161 16.10 3.61 -0.60
N SER A 162 15.73 3.01 0.55
CA SER A 162 16.47 3.11 1.81
C SER A 162 16.19 1.88 2.66
N GLU A 163 17.21 1.37 3.34
CA GLU A 163 17.07 0.33 4.37
C GLU A 163 17.00 0.92 5.78
N ASP A 164 17.38 2.19 5.93
CA ASP A 164 17.44 2.92 7.20
C ASP A 164 16.83 4.31 7.05
N THR A 165 15.53 4.36 6.83
CA THR A 165 14.78 5.62 6.79
C THR A 165 14.74 6.22 8.19
N PRO A 166 15.20 7.47 8.38
CA PRO A 166 15.17 8.12 9.68
C PRO A 166 13.75 8.30 10.21
N GLU A 167 13.56 8.12 11.51
CA GLU A 167 12.27 8.31 12.21
C GLU A 167 11.10 7.60 11.49
N PRO A 168 11.18 6.28 11.28
CA PRO A 168 10.13 5.57 10.57
C PRO A 168 8.82 5.63 11.37
N THR A 169 7.71 5.66 10.66
CA THR A 169 6.37 5.67 11.25
C THR A 169 5.50 4.60 10.60
N MET A 170 4.48 4.17 11.32
CA MET A 170 3.45 3.24 10.86
C MET A 170 2.06 3.88 10.98
N ASP A 171 0.99 3.16 10.66
CA ASP A 171 -0.40 3.62 10.69
C ASP A 171 -0.71 4.71 9.66
N HIS A 172 -0.23 4.49 8.44
CA HIS A 172 -0.47 5.43 7.35
C HIS A 172 -1.66 5.05 6.46
N ARG A 173 -2.14 6.07 5.71
CA ARG A 173 -3.17 5.93 4.66
C ARG A 173 -2.68 6.42 3.31
N GLY A 174 -1.54 7.10 3.27
CA GLY A 174 -0.96 7.60 2.03
C GLY A 174 0.43 8.18 2.24
N LEU A 175 1.12 8.38 1.13
CA LEU A 175 2.44 8.99 1.04
C LEU A 175 2.38 10.13 0.02
N LEU A 176 2.79 11.32 0.41
CA LEU A 176 2.93 12.42 -0.53
C LEU A 176 4.30 12.33 -1.21
N VAL A 177 4.28 12.19 -2.51
CA VAL A 177 5.52 12.11 -3.30
C VAL A 177 5.76 13.42 -4.02
N THR A 178 6.88 14.07 -3.71
CA THR A 178 7.28 15.34 -4.30
C THR A 178 8.57 15.20 -5.11
N ARG A 179 8.97 16.25 -5.82
CA ARG A 179 10.24 16.24 -6.54
C ARG A 179 11.46 16.16 -5.61
N THR A 180 11.31 16.55 -4.36
CA THR A 180 12.43 16.67 -3.40
C THR A 180 12.40 15.61 -2.31
N GLY A 181 11.29 14.92 -2.10
CA GLY A 181 11.19 13.93 -1.04
C GLY A 181 9.86 13.22 -0.97
N LEU A 182 9.83 12.23 -0.09
CA LEU A 182 8.65 11.49 0.32
C LEU A 182 8.20 12.07 1.66
N ILE A 183 6.93 12.38 1.79
CA ILE A 183 6.38 13.06 2.98
C ILE A 183 5.31 12.18 3.61
N THR A 184 5.47 11.87 4.89
CA THR A 184 4.44 11.30 5.75
C THR A 184 3.94 12.36 6.74
N VAL A 185 2.67 12.29 7.10
CA VAL A 185 2.04 13.21 8.05
C VAL A 185 1.44 12.40 9.17
N GLY A 186 1.89 12.65 10.38
CA GLY A 186 1.44 11.91 11.56
C GLY A 186 1.89 10.45 11.54
N GLY A 187 1.01 9.57 12.03
CA GLY A 187 1.28 8.14 12.19
C GLY A 187 1.66 7.76 13.60
N MET A 188 2.31 6.63 13.74
CA MET A 188 2.75 6.09 15.03
C MET A 188 4.24 5.76 14.96
N GLU A 189 4.99 6.30 15.91
CA GLU A 189 6.44 6.09 16.08
C GLU A 189 6.70 4.82 16.91
N LYS A 190 7.97 4.48 17.07
CA LYS A 190 8.44 3.43 17.98
C LYS A 190 7.87 3.63 19.39
N GLY A 191 7.54 2.53 20.07
CA GLY A 191 6.93 2.57 21.40
C GLY A 191 5.47 3.01 21.37
N GLN A 192 4.76 2.85 20.26
CA GLN A 192 3.33 3.13 20.05
C GLN A 192 2.96 4.60 20.31
N GLN A 193 3.90 5.52 20.07
CA GLN A 193 3.67 6.94 20.25
C GLN A 193 3.01 7.56 19.01
N VAL A 194 1.78 8.02 19.16
CA VAL A 194 1.10 8.78 18.09
C VAL A 194 1.80 10.12 17.94
N THR A 195 2.10 10.49 16.70
CA THR A 195 2.84 11.71 16.37
C THR A 195 2.05 12.64 15.47
N ALA A 196 2.28 13.94 15.60
CA ALA A 196 1.77 14.97 14.70
C ALA A 196 2.87 15.50 13.74
N LYS A 197 4.03 14.87 13.71
CA LYS A 197 5.16 15.29 12.87
C LYS A 197 4.83 15.19 11.38
N VAL A 198 5.49 16.05 10.61
CA VAL A 198 5.61 15.92 9.16
C VAL A 198 7.04 15.47 8.88
N THR A 199 7.19 14.22 8.46
CA THR A 199 8.51 13.64 8.17
C THR A 199 8.80 13.70 6.68
N VAL A 200 10.00 14.16 6.31
CA VAL A 200 10.44 14.28 4.92
C VAL A 200 11.68 13.43 4.71
N VAL A 201 11.54 12.37 3.92
CA VAL A 201 12.66 11.56 3.44
C VAL A 201 13.13 12.15 2.11
N LYS A 202 14.34 12.72 2.08
CA LYS A 202 14.88 13.33 0.85
C LYS A 202 15.13 12.27 -0.21
N ARG A 203 14.74 12.57 -1.43
CA ARG A 203 15.09 11.73 -2.61
C ARG A 203 16.45 12.18 -3.13
N ASP A 204 17.37 11.23 -3.32
CA ASP A 204 18.60 11.53 -4.05
C ASP A 204 18.24 11.77 -5.53
N ARG A 205 18.66 12.94 -6.05
CA ARG A 205 18.41 13.34 -7.44
C ARG A 205 19.30 12.62 -8.46
N ARG A 206 20.18 11.72 -8.02
CA ARG A 206 21.22 11.08 -8.84
C ARG A 206 20.98 9.60 -9.16
N LYS A 207 19.79 9.09 -8.90
CA LYS A 207 19.44 7.71 -9.30
C LYS A 207 18.16 7.66 -10.10
#